data_53090c101bb43bb1b424b0f8e2dda10e
#
_entry.id   53090c101bb43bb1b424b0f8e2dda10e
#
_cell.length_a   1.000
_cell.length_b   1.000
_cell.length_c   1.000
_cell.angle_alpha   90.00
_cell.angle_beta   90.00
_cell.angle_gamma   90.00
#
_symmetry.space_group_name_H-M   'P 1'
#
loop_
_entity.id
_entity.type
_entity.pdbx_description
1 polymer ?
#
loop_
_entity_poly.entity_id
_entity_poly.type
_entity_poly.pdbx_seq_one_letter_code
_entity_poly.pdbx_strand_id
1 'polypeptide(L)'
;MTHEIKNPLTPIKLSTQRLRKKFAERSAEFAEVFDQCTQTIIHEVDALKALVDEFSRYARMPMSVPRPGDLHALIAKVLDLYSGITRGIVLTAELDPQVPAVNFDPDHMKRALVNLVDNAVAAVGDAGQIYLRTHYLPDEGKVHLEVTDTGPGIPAEDRDRLFLPYFSTKTSGTGLGLAIVYRIVAEHSGTIRVEANHPRGTRMIMEFPALPVVAEVV
;
A
#
# COMPACT_ATOMS: atom_id res chain seq x y z
N MET A 1 -8.42 13.97 7.03
CA MET A 1 -8.32 14.92 5.91
C MET A 1 -7.84 16.32 6.34
N THR A 2 -8.39 16.95 7.38
CA THR A 2 -7.97 18.31 7.76
C THR A 2 -6.55 18.37 8.31
N HIS A 3 -6.08 17.34 9.00
CA HIS A 3 -4.72 17.29 9.56
C HIS A 3 -3.65 17.02 8.50
N GLU A 4 -3.91 16.12 7.56
CA GLU A 4 -2.96 15.72 6.51
C GLU A 4 -2.72 16.85 5.50
N ILE A 5 -3.72 17.70 5.26
CA ILE A 5 -3.54 18.92 4.45
C ILE A 5 -2.82 20.02 5.26
N LYS A 6 -3.05 20.12 6.56
CA LYS A 6 -2.36 21.11 7.41
C LYS A 6 -0.88 20.82 7.56
N ASN A 7 -0.48 19.55 7.59
CA ASN A 7 0.91 19.14 7.77
C ASN A 7 1.86 19.77 6.74
N PRO A 8 1.67 19.63 5.43
CA PRO A 8 2.53 20.26 4.42
C PRO A 8 2.35 21.79 4.32
N LEU A 9 1.20 22.32 4.68
CA LEU A 9 0.96 23.77 4.63
C LEU A 9 1.78 24.52 5.70
N THR A 10 2.09 23.90 6.84
CA THR A 10 2.88 24.53 7.90
C THR A 10 4.32 24.82 7.46
N PRO A 11 5.12 23.85 6.97
CA PRO A 11 6.46 24.12 6.46
C PRO A 11 6.47 25.10 5.28
N ILE A 12 5.48 25.05 4.37
CA ILE A 12 5.35 26.03 3.28
C ILE A 12 5.24 27.46 3.87
N LYS A 13 4.32 27.64 4.83
CA LYS A 13 4.11 28.95 5.48
C LYS A 13 5.36 29.42 6.21
N LEU A 14 6.03 28.55 6.96
CA LEU A 14 7.26 28.91 7.68
C LEU A 14 8.41 29.26 6.73
N SER A 15 8.58 28.52 5.65
CA SER A 15 9.59 28.79 4.61
C SER A 15 9.35 30.12 3.94
N THR A 16 8.11 30.46 3.58
CA THR A 16 7.77 31.78 2.99
C THR A 16 7.98 32.93 3.98
N GLN A 17 7.68 32.75 5.27
CA GLN A 17 7.94 33.74 6.30
C GLN A 17 9.45 33.95 6.50
N ARG A 18 10.25 32.87 6.52
CA ARG A 18 11.71 32.93 6.64
C ARG A 18 12.34 33.66 5.46
N LEU A 19 11.90 33.37 4.23
CA LEU A 19 12.32 34.08 3.02
C LEU A 19 12.05 35.57 3.12
N ARG A 20 10.83 35.96 3.48
CA ARG A 20 10.41 37.36 3.59
C ARG A 20 11.23 38.12 4.65
N LYS A 21 11.53 37.47 5.78
CA LYS A 21 12.34 38.06 6.85
C LYS A 21 13.78 38.29 6.38
N LYS A 22 14.44 37.25 5.82
CA LYS A 22 15.83 37.36 5.34
C LYS A 22 16.00 38.34 4.18
N PHE A 23 15.01 38.49 3.31
CA PHE A 23 14.97 39.48 2.27
C PHE A 23 14.91 40.91 2.85
N ALA A 24 14.02 41.17 3.84
CA ALA A 24 13.88 42.45 4.51
C ALA A 24 15.15 42.86 5.28
N GLU A 25 15.84 41.89 5.89
CA GLU A 25 17.09 42.10 6.62
C GLU A 25 18.31 42.28 5.70
N ARG A 26 18.16 42.13 4.38
CA ARG A 26 19.27 42.13 3.38
C ARG A 26 20.40 41.19 3.78
N SER A 27 20.05 40.04 4.35
CA SER A 27 20.98 39.05 4.88
C SER A 27 21.96 38.56 3.82
N ALA A 28 23.25 38.46 4.16
CA ALA A 28 24.25 37.86 3.28
C ALA A 28 23.97 36.36 3.01
N GLU A 29 23.23 35.67 3.89
CA GLU A 29 22.84 34.27 3.75
C GLU A 29 21.56 34.09 2.91
N PHE A 30 21.02 35.16 2.33
CA PHE A 30 19.73 35.12 1.63
C PHE A 30 19.69 34.07 0.51
N ALA A 31 20.75 33.98 -0.30
CA ALA A 31 20.80 33.02 -1.42
C ALA A 31 20.69 31.57 -0.95
N GLU A 32 21.40 31.19 0.12
CA GLU A 32 21.33 29.83 0.67
C GLU A 32 19.95 29.54 1.30
N VAL A 33 19.44 30.51 2.07
CA VAL A 33 18.10 30.38 2.70
C VAL A 33 17.02 30.34 1.62
N PHE A 34 17.19 31.07 0.52
CA PHE A 34 16.27 31.05 -0.63
C PHE A 34 16.19 29.65 -1.24
N ASP A 35 17.35 29.02 -1.51
CA ASP A 35 17.40 27.69 -2.10
C ASP A 35 16.78 26.64 -1.17
N GLN A 36 17.17 26.62 0.10
CA GLN A 36 16.60 25.69 1.10
C GLN A 36 15.08 25.84 1.25
N CYS A 37 14.58 27.07 1.35
CA CYS A 37 13.15 27.32 1.54
C CYS A 37 12.34 26.99 0.27
N THR A 38 12.84 27.27 -0.90
CA THR A 38 12.17 26.94 -2.17
C THR A 38 12.15 25.45 -2.42
N GLN A 39 13.22 24.70 -2.12
CA GLN A 39 13.23 23.25 -2.16
C GLN A 39 12.20 22.65 -1.21
N THR A 40 12.12 23.15 0.02
CA THR A 40 11.09 22.73 1.00
C THR A 40 9.68 22.96 0.48
N ILE A 41 9.42 24.16 -0.08
CA ILE A 41 8.09 24.50 -0.64
C ILE A 41 7.73 23.56 -1.79
N ILE A 42 8.66 23.32 -2.72
CA ILE A 42 8.42 22.42 -3.86
C ILE A 42 8.10 21.01 -3.37
N HIS A 43 8.91 20.48 -2.44
CA HIS A 43 8.69 19.15 -1.87
C HIS A 43 7.29 19.02 -1.22
N GLU A 44 6.88 20.00 -0.43
CA GLU A 44 5.57 19.97 0.25
C GLU A 44 4.39 20.14 -0.73
N VAL A 45 4.57 20.92 -1.80
CA VAL A 45 3.56 21.04 -2.87
C VAL A 45 3.41 19.73 -3.62
N ASP A 46 4.50 19.04 -3.93
CA ASP A 46 4.46 17.73 -4.61
C ASP A 46 3.81 16.67 -3.72
N ALA A 47 4.08 16.69 -2.41
CA ALA A 47 3.43 15.82 -1.42
C ALA A 47 1.91 16.09 -1.36
N LEU A 48 1.49 17.35 -1.35
CA LEU A 48 0.09 17.76 -1.38
C LEU A 48 -0.61 17.31 -2.66
N LYS A 49 0.05 17.47 -3.81
CA LYS A 49 -0.47 17.01 -5.10
C LYS A 49 -0.67 15.48 -5.09
N ALA A 50 0.31 14.71 -4.64
CA ALA A 50 0.21 13.25 -4.53
C ALA A 50 -0.97 12.83 -3.64
N LEU A 51 -1.18 13.51 -2.49
CA LEU A 51 -2.31 13.26 -1.59
C LEU A 51 -3.65 13.54 -2.26
N VAL A 52 -3.79 14.65 -2.99
CA VAL A 52 -5.02 15.01 -3.73
C VAL A 52 -5.29 14.02 -4.86
N ASP A 53 -4.27 13.61 -5.59
CA ASP A 53 -4.38 12.65 -6.69
C ASP A 53 -4.80 11.27 -6.16
N GLU A 54 -4.25 10.83 -5.04
CA GLU A 54 -4.61 9.57 -4.41
C GLU A 54 -6.03 9.60 -3.82
N PHE A 55 -6.40 10.70 -3.18
CA PHE A 55 -7.78 10.92 -2.72
C PHE A 55 -8.78 10.89 -3.88
N SER A 56 -8.46 11.58 -4.97
CA SER A 56 -9.32 11.59 -6.17
C SER A 56 -9.49 10.19 -6.75
N ARG A 57 -8.41 9.39 -6.78
CA ARG A 57 -8.45 7.99 -7.21
C ARG A 57 -9.24 7.09 -6.27
N TYR A 58 -9.17 7.36 -4.95
CA TYR A 58 -9.97 6.64 -3.96
C TYR A 58 -11.46 6.97 -4.08
N ALA A 59 -11.79 8.26 -4.18
CA ALA A 59 -13.19 8.74 -4.25
C ALA A 59 -13.88 8.35 -5.57
N ARG A 60 -13.12 8.30 -6.69
CA ARG A 60 -13.63 7.97 -8.03
C ARG A 60 -13.40 6.52 -8.44
N MET A 61 -13.02 5.65 -7.51
CA MET A 61 -12.80 4.23 -7.84
C MET A 61 -14.10 3.66 -8.42
N PRO A 62 -14.08 3.15 -9.67
CA PRO A 62 -15.25 2.54 -10.27
C PRO A 62 -15.76 1.39 -9.40
N MET A 63 -16.99 1.00 -9.58
CA MET A 63 -17.48 -0.24 -8.98
C MET A 63 -16.72 -1.42 -9.58
N SER A 64 -16.32 -2.37 -8.72
CA SER A 64 -15.65 -3.58 -9.19
C SER A 64 -16.60 -4.44 -10.04
N VAL A 65 -16.05 -5.10 -11.05
CA VAL A 65 -16.75 -6.07 -11.87
C VAL A 65 -16.09 -7.44 -11.69
N PRO A 66 -16.39 -8.16 -10.60
CA PRO A 66 -15.77 -9.46 -10.30
C PRO A 66 -16.15 -10.49 -11.35
N ARG A 67 -15.19 -11.27 -11.79
CA ARG A 67 -15.33 -12.40 -12.70
C ARG A 67 -14.40 -13.53 -12.26
N PRO A 68 -14.72 -14.79 -12.63
CA PRO A 68 -13.82 -15.89 -12.34
C PRO A 68 -12.44 -15.62 -12.91
N GLY A 69 -11.42 -15.76 -12.07
CA GLY A 69 -10.04 -15.47 -12.44
C GLY A 69 -9.05 -16.35 -11.71
N ASP A 70 -7.83 -16.39 -12.26
CA ASP A 70 -6.70 -17.11 -11.70
C ASP A 70 -5.82 -16.12 -10.89
N LEU A 71 -5.75 -16.34 -9.58
CA LEU A 71 -4.93 -15.55 -8.67
C LEU A 71 -3.43 -15.74 -8.94
N HIS A 72 -3.00 -16.92 -9.35
CA HIS A 72 -1.59 -17.19 -9.63
C HIS A 72 -1.09 -16.40 -10.84
N ALA A 73 -1.90 -16.34 -11.90
CA ALA A 73 -1.60 -15.49 -13.06
C ALA A 73 -1.55 -14.00 -12.72
N LEU A 74 -2.38 -13.55 -11.76
CA LEU A 74 -2.35 -12.18 -11.27
C LEU A 74 -1.08 -11.91 -10.44
N ILE A 75 -0.73 -12.81 -9.53
CA ILE A 75 0.48 -12.71 -8.70
C ILE A 75 1.72 -12.63 -9.58
N ALA A 76 1.83 -13.49 -10.59
CA ALA A 76 2.96 -13.47 -11.54
C ALA A 76 3.11 -12.07 -12.20
N LYS A 77 2.01 -11.49 -12.69
CA LYS A 77 2.02 -10.14 -13.27
C LYS A 77 2.43 -9.05 -12.28
N VAL A 78 2.10 -9.21 -10.99
CA VAL A 78 2.53 -8.26 -9.95
C VAL A 78 4.02 -8.43 -9.68
N LEU A 79 4.54 -9.66 -9.57
CA LEU A 79 5.97 -9.92 -9.37
C LEU A 79 6.83 -9.36 -10.50
N ASP A 80 6.35 -9.45 -11.74
CA ASP A 80 7.04 -8.88 -12.92
C ASP A 80 7.26 -7.37 -12.80
N LEU A 81 6.36 -6.64 -12.13
CA LEU A 81 6.51 -5.19 -11.92
C LEU A 81 7.70 -4.83 -11.02
N TYR A 82 8.08 -5.74 -10.13
CA TYR A 82 9.17 -5.52 -9.17
C TYR A 82 10.49 -6.15 -9.62
N SER A 83 10.49 -6.82 -10.77
CA SER A 83 11.67 -7.46 -11.35
C SER A 83 12.76 -6.41 -11.64
N GLY A 84 13.90 -6.56 -11.01
CA GLY A 84 15.06 -5.68 -11.18
C GLY A 84 15.00 -4.32 -10.47
N ILE A 85 13.90 -3.98 -9.81
CA ILE A 85 13.74 -2.69 -9.09
C ILE A 85 14.21 -2.80 -7.64
N THR A 86 14.04 -3.95 -7.02
CA THR A 86 14.28 -4.19 -5.59
C THR A 86 15.68 -4.75 -5.33
N ARG A 87 16.70 -3.90 -5.36
CA ARG A 87 18.07 -4.33 -5.00
C ARG A 87 18.11 -4.68 -3.51
N GLY A 88 18.56 -5.91 -3.18
CA GLY A 88 18.67 -6.39 -1.79
C GLY A 88 17.37 -6.96 -1.20
N ILE A 89 16.23 -6.82 -1.87
CA ILE A 89 14.95 -7.40 -1.45
C ILE A 89 14.63 -8.61 -2.31
N VAL A 90 14.31 -9.74 -1.67
CA VAL A 90 13.91 -10.97 -2.35
C VAL A 90 12.38 -11.08 -2.31
N LEU A 91 11.74 -11.02 -3.48
CA LEU A 91 10.32 -11.32 -3.66
C LEU A 91 10.14 -12.77 -4.10
N THR A 92 9.34 -13.54 -3.37
CA THR A 92 9.08 -14.96 -3.65
C THR A 92 7.58 -15.24 -3.66
N ALA A 93 7.14 -16.09 -4.61
CA ALA A 93 5.79 -16.64 -4.60
C ALA A 93 5.82 -18.10 -4.13
N GLU A 94 4.95 -18.42 -3.17
CA GLU A 94 4.70 -19.78 -2.67
C GLU A 94 3.21 -20.07 -2.89
N LEU A 95 2.88 -20.70 -4.00
CA LEU A 95 1.51 -20.82 -4.48
C LEU A 95 1.01 -22.27 -4.31
N ASP A 96 -0.12 -22.41 -3.61
CA ASP A 96 -0.78 -23.68 -3.44
C ASP A 96 -1.49 -24.09 -4.76
N PRO A 97 -1.07 -25.20 -5.41
CA PRO A 97 -1.61 -25.61 -6.69
C PRO A 97 -3.09 -26.01 -6.65
N GLN A 98 -3.66 -26.19 -5.47
CA GLN A 98 -5.06 -26.57 -5.29
C GLN A 98 -6.01 -25.36 -5.23
N VAL A 99 -5.49 -24.12 -5.27
CA VAL A 99 -6.31 -22.91 -5.25
C VAL A 99 -7.23 -22.87 -6.47
N PRO A 100 -8.57 -22.91 -6.26
CA PRO A 100 -9.52 -22.81 -7.36
C PRO A 100 -9.63 -21.37 -7.87
N ALA A 101 -10.38 -21.19 -8.94
CA ALA A 101 -10.74 -19.84 -9.41
C ALA A 101 -11.48 -19.05 -8.31
N VAL A 102 -11.25 -17.75 -8.28
CA VAL A 102 -11.89 -16.81 -7.37
C VAL A 102 -12.55 -15.70 -8.20
N ASN A 103 -13.69 -15.20 -7.73
CA ASN A 103 -14.33 -14.04 -8.36
C ASN A 103 -13.62 -12.76 -7.97
N PHE A 104 -12.97 -12.10 -8.92
CA PHE A 104 -12.35 -10.79 -8.67
C PHE A 104 -12.29 -9.93 -9.92
N ASP A 105 -12.23 -8.61 -9.71
CA ASP A 105 -11.86 -7.63 -10.74
C ASP A 105 -10.33 -7.57 -10.83
N PRO A 106 -9.73 -7.91 -11.99
CA PRO A 106 -8.27 -8.00 -12.11
C PRO A 106 -7.53 -6.69 -11.83
N ASP A 107 -8.11 -5.55 -12.23
CA ASP A 107 -7.45 -4.26 -12.05
C ASP A 107 -7.50 -3.81 -10.58
N HIS A 108 -8.64 -4.02 -9.93
CA HIS A 108 -8.79 -3.75 -8.50
C HIS A 108 -7.90 -4.67 -7.67
N MET A 109 -7.91 -5.96 -7.93
CA MET A 109 -7.09 -6.91 -7.16
C MET A 109 -5.59 -6.68 -7.40
N LYS A 110 -5.17 -6.36 -8.63
CA LYS A 110 -3.80 -5.93 -8.93
C LYS A 110 -3.42 -4.71 -8.09
N ARG A 111 -4.31 -3.72 -8.02
CA ARG A 111 -4.08 -2.50 -7.21
C ARG A 111 -3.95 -2.82 -5.72
N ALA A 112 -4.77 -3.73 -5.19
CA ALA A 112 -4.65 -4.17 -3.80
C ALA A 112 -3.31 -4.84 -3.52
N LEU A 113 -2.89 -5.77 -4.39
CA LEU A 113 -1.59 -6.44 -4.26
C LEU A 113 -0.42 -5.47 -4.37
N VAL A 114 -0.44 -4.54 -5.32
CA VAL A 114 0.61 -3.51 -5.47
C VAL A 114 0.70 -2.67 -4.19
N ASN A 115 -0.42 -2.20 -3.62
CA ASN A 115 -0.40 -1.44 -2.36
C ASN A 115 0.21 -2.25 -1.20
N LEU A 116 -0.09 -3.56 -1.11
CA LEU A 116 0.48 -4.41 -0.06
C LEU A 116 1.98 -4.65 -0.28
N VAL A 117 2.41 -4.92 -1.51
CA VAL A 117 3.83 -5.13 -1.85
C VAL A 117 4.63 -3.84 -1.65
N ASP A 118 4.13 -2.67 -2.06
CA ASP A 118 4.78 -1.38 -1.82
C ASP A 118 4.95 -1.10 -0.31
N ASN A 119 3.93 -1.46 0.48
CA ASN A 119 4.03 -1.35 1.93
C ASN A 119 5.10 -2.29 2.51
N ALA A 120 5.19 -3.52 2.02
CA ALA A 120 6.19 -4.49 2.42
C ALA A 120 7.60 -4.05 2.00
N VAL A 121 7.80 -3.58 0.77
CA VAL A 121 9.07 -3.02 0.27
C VAL A 121 9.53 -1.86 1.16
N ALA A 122 8.62 -0.92 1.45
CA ALA A 122 8.95 0.20 2.34
C ALA A 122 9.25 -0.23 3.78
N ALA A 123 8.67 -1.35 4.26
CA ALA A 123 8.91 -1.86 5.60
C ALA A 123 10.25 -2.59 5.71
N VAL A 124 10.68 -3.36 4.72
CA VAL A 124 11.96 -4.07 4.75
C VAL A 124 13.16 -3.15 4.46
N GLY A 125 12.95 -1.99 3.79
CA GLY A 125 14.00 -1.03 3.48
C GLY A 125 14.98 -1.54 2.42
N ASP A 126 16.28 -1.53 2.74
CA ASP A 126 17.34 -1.85 1.76
C ASP A 126 17.54 -3.35 1.53
N ALA A 127 17.13 -4.20 2.49
CA ALA A 127 17.29 -5.65 2.40
C ALA A 127 16.25 -6.40 3.24
N GLY A 128 15.71 -7.48 2.67
CA GLY A 128 14.74 -8.34 3.35
C GLY A 128 14.04 -9.28 2.39
N GLN A 129 13.00 -9.93 2.91
CA GLN A 129 12.22 -10.91 2.16
C GLN A 129 10.75 -10.55 2.18
N ILE A 130 10.10 -10.73 1.05
CA ILE A 130 8.65 -10.54 0.89
C ILE A 130 8.11 -11.79 0.20
N TYR A 131 7.06 -12.35 0.76
CA TYR A 131 6.42 -13.54 0.24
C TYR A 131 4.98 -13.23 -0.16
N LEU A 132 4.61 -13.67 -1.35
CA LEU A 132 3.21 -13.77 -1.77
C LEU A 132 2.82 -15.24 -1.70
N ARG A 133 1.82 -15.57 -0.87
CA ARG A 133 1.38 -16.93 -0.64
C ARG A 133 -0.09 -17.09 -0.96
N THR A 134 -0.44 -18.27 -1.44
CA THR A 134 -1.84 -18.65 -1.56
C THR A 134 -2.06 -19.98 -0.84
N HIS A 135 -3.23 -20.12 -0.20
CA HIS A 135 -3.65 -21.36 0.46
C HIS A 135 -5.12 -21.58 0.19
N TYR A 136 -5.48 -22.80 -0.15
CA TYR A 136 -6.87 -23.22 -0.25
C TYR A 136 -7.30 -23.90 1.04
N LEU A 137 -8.45 -23.50 1.56
CA LEU A 137 -9.08 -24.05 2.76
C LEU A 137 -10.39 -24.72 2.34
N PRO A 138 -10.35 -26.00 1.90
CA PRO A 138 -11.51 -26.67 1.32
C PRO A 138 -12.67 -26.81 2.32
N ASP A 139 -12.38 -27.04 3.59
CA ASP A 139 -13.39 -27.17 4.64
C ASP A 139 -14.17 -25.87 4.90
N GLU A 140 -13.54 -24.72 4.62
CA GLU A 140 -14.17 -23.42 4.76
C GLU A 140 -14.69 -22.86 3.42
N GLY A 141 -14.33 -23.47 2.30
CA GLY A 141 -14.60 -22.95 0.96
C GLY A 141 -13.95 -21.61 0.71
N LYS A 142 -12.74 -21.40 1.24
CA LYS A 142 -12.02 -20.12 1.17
C LYS A 142 -10.64 -20.26 0.56
N VAL A 143 -10.19 -19.17 -0.04
CA VAL A 143 -8.81 -18.98 -0.51
C VAL A 143 -8.18 -17.84 0.28
N HIS A 144 -7.00 -18.07 0.85
CA HIS A 144 -6.14 -17.05 1.41
C HIS A 144 -5.15 -16.57 0.36
N LEU A 145 -5.00 -15.26 0.27
CA LEU A 145 -3.95 -14.58 -0.47
C LEU A 145 -3.17 -13.72 0.53
N GLU A 146 -1.89 -14.00 0.69
CA GLU A 146 -1.06 -13.40 1.73
C GLU A 146 0.09 -12.61 1.15
N VAL A 147 0.40 -11.48 1.77
CA VAL A 147 1.64 -10.72 1.58
C VAL A 147 2.34 -10.64 2.93
N THR A 148 3.52 -11.25 3.01
CA THR A 148 4.31 -11.34 4.25
C THR A 148 5.65 -10.68 4.07
N ASP A 149 6.09 -9.83 4.99
CA ASP A 149 7.38 -9.16 5.00
C ASP A 149 8.23 -9.55 6.22
N THR A 150 9.53 -9.30 6.15
CA THR A 150 10.50 -9.45 7.24
C THR A 150 10.92 -8.10 7.85
N GLY A 151 10.11 -7.06 7.70
CA GLY A 151 10.33 -5.73 8.23
C GLY A 151 10.23 -5.64 9.75
N PRO A 152 10.08 -4.43 10.32
CA PRO A 152 9.96 -4.24 11.77
C PRO A 152 8.66 -4.77 12.37
N GLY A 153 7.64 -5.03 11.53
CA GLY A 153 6.30 -5.38 11.97
C GLY A 153 5.45 -4.17 12.31
N ILE A 154 4.21 -4.42 12.77
CA ILE A 154 3.23 -3.40 13.14
C ILE A 154 2.87 -3.60 14.62
N PRO A 155 2.99 -2.54 15.45
CA PRO A 155 2.57 -2.59 16.85
C PRO A 155 1.12 -3.04 17.01
N ALA A 156 0.83 -3.77 18.09
CA ALA A 156 -0.51 -4.31 18.32
C ALA A 156 -1.57 -3.20 18.43
N GLU A 157 -1.22 -2.09 19.07
CA GLU A 157 -2.09 -0.91 19.25
C GLU A 157 -2.48 -0.21 17.95
N ASP A 158 -1.71 -0.41 16.86
CA ASP A 158 -2.00 0.21 15.57
C ASP A 158 -2.82 -0.69 14.63
N ARG A 159 -2.89 -2.00 14.91
CA ARG A 159 -3.49 -2.98 13.98
C ARG A 159 -4.96 -2.71 13.67
N ASP A 160 -5.74 -2.33 14.67
CA ASP A 160 -7.17 -2.04 14.50
C ASP A 160 -7.44 -0.77 13.69
N ARG A 161 -6.44 0.08 13.54
CA ARG A 161 -6.54 1.37 12.87
C ARG A 161 -5.93 1.37 11.46
N LEU A 162 -5.20 0.34 11.10
CA LEU A 162 -4.44 0.27 9.83
C LEU A 162 -5.28 0.50 8.58
N PHE A 163 -6.53 0.06 8.61
CA PHE A 163 -7.43 0.15 7.47
C PHE A 163 -8.28 1.44 7.48
N LEU A 164 -8.15 2.28 8.50
CA LEU A 164 -8.82 3.57 8.54
C LEU A 164 -8.16 4.52 7.53
N PRO A 165 -8.96 5.24 6.72
CA PRO A 165 -8.44 6.24 5.81
C PRO A 165 -7.59 7.28 6.55
N TYR A 166 -6.46 7.66 5.97
CA TYR A 166 -5.50 8.64 6.50
C TYR A 166 -4.72 8.16 7.74
N PHE A 167 -4.82 6.93 8.13
CA PHE A 167 -3.94 6.40 9.17
C PHE A 167 -2.60 5.97 8.55
N SER A 168 -1.52 6.57 9.02
CA SER A 168 -0.15 6.23 8.62
C SER A 168 0.81 6.44 9.78
N THR A 169 1.73 5.52 9.97
CA THR A 169 2.88 5.65 10.88
C THR A 169 4.13 6.14 10.13
N LYS A 170 4.06 6.27 8.80
CA LYS A 170 5.14 6.73 7.95
C LYS A 170 5.06 8.24 7.76
N THR A 171 6.19 8.92 7.78
CA THR A 171 6.30 10.38 7.57
C THR A 171 5.87 10.84 6.17
N SER A 172 5.98 9.97 5.16
CA SER A 172 5.66 10.28 3.76
C SER A 172 4.46 9.51 3.19
N GLY A 173 3.70 8.80 4.04
CA GLY A 173 2.56 7.99 3.59
C GLY A 173 1.25 8.77 3.65
N THR A 174 0.42 8.69 2.61
CA THR A 174 -0.91 9.31 2.55
C THR A 174 -1.95 8.66 3.47
N GLY A 175 -1.66 7.41 3.96
CA GLY A 175 -2.58 6.61 4.76
C GLY A 175 -3.83 6.12 4.01
N LEU A 176 -3.84 6.19 2.67
CA LEU A 176 -4.96 5.71 1.86
C LEU A 176 -4.73 4.31 1.27
N GLY A 177 -3.49 3.86 1.15
CA GLY A 177 -3.18 2.59 0.50
C GLY A 177 -3.89 1.39 1.12
N LEU A 178 -3.83 1.21 2.44
CA LEU A 178 -4.51 0.11 3.14
C LEU A 178 -6.03 0.27 3.19
N ALA A 179 -6.55 1.50 3.24
CA ALA A 179 -7.99 1.76 3.12
C ALA A 179 -8.52 1.36 1.73
N ILE A 180 -7.72 1.58 0.66
CA ILE A 180 -8.02 1.10 -0.69
C ILE A 180 -8.06 -0.43 -0.73
N VAL A 181 -7.07 -1.09 -0.12
CA VAL A 181 -7.04 -2.56 -0.05
C VAL A 181 -8.27 -3.10 0.66
N TYR A 182 -8.61 -2.53 1.82
CA TYR A 182 -9.80 -2.93 2.59
C TYR A 182 -11.09 -2.82 1.76
N ARG A 183 -11.27 -1.67 1.08
CA ARG A 183 -12.43 -1.47 0.21
C ARG A 183 -12.48 -2.47 -0.94
N ILE A 184 -11.36 -2.71 -1.63
CA ILE A 184 -11.28 -3.69 -2.71
C ILE A 184 -11.65 -5.07 -2.20
N VAL A 185 -11.05 -5.52 -1.10
CA VAL A 185 -11.33 -6.84 -0.52
C VAL A 185 -12.82 -6.97 -0.15
N ALA A 186 -13.41 -5.95 0.47
CA ALA A 186 -14.83 -5.95 0.83
C ALA A 186 -15.76 -6.00 -0.41
N GLU A 187 -15.43 -5.26 -1.50
CA GLU A 187 -16.17 -5.31 -2.76
C GLU A 187 -16.10 -6.68 -3.45
N HIS A 188 -15.14 -7.53 -3.06
CA HIS A 188 -14.97 -8.92 -3.54
C HIS A 188 -15.49 -9.97 -2.54
N SER A 189 -16.36 -9.56 -1.61
CA SER A 189 -16.90 -10.44 -0.55
C SER A 189 -15.83 -11.11 0.31
N GLY A 190 -14.66 -10.50 0.38
CA GLY A 190 -13.53 -10.98 1.17
C GLY A 190 -13.40 -10.26 2.50
N THR A 191 -12.45 -10.74 3.29
CA THR A 191 -11.99 -10.09 4.53
C THR A 191 -10.48 -9.93 4.52
N ILE A 192 -9.97 -8.93 5.23
CA ILE A 192 -8.53 -8.74 5.39
C ILE A 192 -8.19 -8.59 6.86
N ARG A 193 -7.10 -9.22 7.27
CA ARG A 193 -6.54 -9.08 8.61
C ARG A 193 -5.02 -8.97 8.58
N VAL A 194 -4.46 -8.50 9.69
CA VAL A 194 -3.02 -8.35 9.89
C VAL A 194 -2.56 -9.18 11.07
N GLU A 195 -1.45 -9.87 10.89
CA GLU A 195 -0.79 -10.68 11.91
C GLU A 195 0.71 -10.32 11.99
N ALA A 196 1.34 -10.66 13.11
CA ALA A 196 2.79 -10.61 13.20
C ALA A 196 3.41 -11.76 12.41
N ASN A 197 4.44 -11.48 11.64
CA ASN A 197 5.31 -12.52 11.10
C ASN A 197 6.39 -12.90 12.13
N HIS A 198 6.78 -14.16 12.19
CA HIS A 198 7.83 -14.66 13.07
C HIS A 198 9.08 -15.03 12.28
N PRO A 199 10.32 -14.67 12.77
CA PRO A 199 10.59 -14.04 14.07
C PRO A 199 10.29 -12.54 14.09
N ARG A 200 10.07 -11.89 12.94
CA ARG A 200 9.73 -10.46 12.84
C ARG A 200 9.10 -10.14 11.47
N GLY A 201 8.29 -9.08 11.42
CA GLY A 201 7.64 -8.61 10.20
C GLY A 201 6.13 -8.56 10.29
N THR A 202 5.48 -8.38 9.16
CA THR A 202 4.03 -8.30 9.03
C THR A 202 3.52 -9.36 8.07
N ARG A 203 2.35 -9.89 8.35
CA ARG A 203 1.59 -10.79 7.50
C ARG A 203 0.21 -10.20 7.27
N MET A 204 -0.06 -9.80 6.03
CA MET A 204 -1.38 -9.35 5.57
C MET A 204 -2.08 -10.50 4.89
N ILE A 205 -3.27 -10.86 5.37
CA ILE A 205 -4.04 -12.01 4.90
C ILE A 205 -5.38 -11.52 4.37
N MET A 206 -5.61 -11.72 3.09
CA MET A 206 -6.89 -11.53 2.42
C MET A 206 -7.55 -12.88 2.24
N GLU A 207 -8.82 -12.99 2.63
CA GLU A 207 -9.62 -14.21 2.46
C GLU A 207 -10.72 -13.94 1.45
N PHE A 208 -10.92 -14.86 0.52
CA PHE A 208 -11.96 -14.78 -0.50
C PHE A 208 -12.76 -16.09 -0.56
N PRO A 209 -14.07 -16.04 -0.89
CA PRO A 209 -14.82 -17.24 -1.19
C PRO A 209 -14.23 -17.95 -2.41
N ALA A 210 -13.99 -19.24 -2.28
CA ALA A 210 -13.61 -20.09 -3.41
C ALA A 210 -14.82 -20.30 -4.32
N LEU A 211 -14.59 -20.32 -5.64
CA LEU A 211 -15.64 -20.81 -6.53
C LEU A 211 -15.73 -22.32 -6.42
N PRO A 212 -16.95 -22.87 -6.50
CA PRO A 212 -17.12 -24.31 -6.52
C PRO A 212 -16.30 -24.92 -7.66
N VAL A 213 -15.49 -25.92 -7.36
CA VAL A 213 -14.87 -26.75 -8.40
C VAL A 213 -16.00 -27.48 -9.10
N VAL A 214 -16.36 -27.03 -10.31
CA VAL A 214 -17.30 -27.78 -11.15
C VAL A 214 -16.57 -29.07 -11.53
N ALA A 215 -16.89 -30.18 -10.86
CA ALA A 215 -16.44 -31.49 -11.31
C ALA A 215 -16.94 -31.65 -12.74
N GLU A 216 -16.05 -31.70 -13.72
CA GLU A 216 -16.42 -32.13 -15.04
C GLU A 216 -17.04 -33.52 -14.92
N VAL A 217 -18.34 -33.59 -15.14
CA VAL A 217 -19.03 -34.88 -15.24
C VAL A 217 -18.57 -35.50 -16.58
N VAL A 218 -17.64 -36.45 -16.47
CA VAL A 218 -17.17 -37.28 -17.59
C VAL A 218 -18.29 -38.22 -18.01
#